data_d0a696bd9e3af3aa5013998adc4a062a
#
_entry.id   d0a696bd9e3af3aa5013998adc4a062a
#
_cell.length_a   1.000
_cell.length_b   1.000
_cell.length_c   1.000
_cell.angle_alpha   90.00
_cell.angle_beta   90.00
_cell.angle_gamma   90.00
#
_symmetry.space_group_name_H-M   'P 1'
#
loop_
_entity.id
_entity.type
_entity.pdbx_description
1 polymer ?
#
loop_
_entity_poly.entity_id
_entity_poly.type
_entity_poly.pdbx_seq_one_letter_code
_entity_poly.pdbx_strand_id
1 'polypeptide(L)'
;MKHPLALLPFVQLLLTGCAFQHMDADLVVHNARIVTLDSADHVYEAMAIKDGRIVELGPERAILNKYTATRMYDAAGHTVYPGFIDAHCHFFGYGLNKQKVDLSGTKDWAEVLARTGAFARTRRDTGWILGRGWDQNDWADKRMPDNTELNARFPDRPVLLRRIDGHAAVANQAALE
;
A
#
# COMPACT_ATOMS: atom_id res chain seq x y z
N MET A 1 72.67 -56.52 -25.21
CA MET A 1 72.23 -55.15 -25.39
C MET A 1 70.92 -55.00 -24.62
N LYS A 2 70.94 -54.24 -23.47
CA LYS A 2 69.80 -54.08 -22.61
C LYS A 2 69.32 -52.60 -22.79
N HIS A 3 68.11 -52.44 -23.32
CA HIS A 3 67.52 -51.12 -23.45
C HIS A 3 66.82 -50.68 -22.14
N PRO A 4 67.04 -49.46 -21.60
CA PRO A 4 66.31 -49.03 -20.44
C PRO A 4 64.93 -48.46 -20.89
N LEU A 5 63.89 -48.93 -20.17
CA LEU A 5 62.52 -48.48 -20.32
C LEU A 5 62.40 -47.19 -19.57
N ALA A 6 62.16 -46.09 -20.30
CA ALA A 6 61.92 -44.74 -19.71
C ALA A 6 60.46 -44.67 -19.18
N LEU A 7 60.30 -44.53 -17.86
CA LEU A 7 59.02 -44.20 -17.22
C LEU A 7 58.75 -42.71 -17.41
N LEU A 8 57.71 -42.35 -18.16
CA LEU A 8 57.16 -41.00 -18.16
C LEU A 8 56.31 -40.77 -16.89
N PRO A 9 56.54 -39.68 -16.15
CA PRO A 9 55.66 -39.33 -15.04
C PRO A 9 54.32 -38.81 -15.55
N PHE A 10 53.23 -39.44 -15.12
CA PHE A 10 51.89 -39.01 -15.39
C PHE A 10 51.55 -37.83 -14.45
N VAL A 11 51.61 -36.59 -14.98
CA VAL A 11 51.23 -35.41 -14.24
C VAL A 11 49.70 -35.38 -14.19
N GLN A 12 49.13 -35.72 -13.05
CA GLN A 12 47.71 -35.57 -12.75
C GLN A 12 47.43 -34.07 -12.49
N LEU A 13 46.89 -33.39 -13.48
CA LEU A 13 46.40 -32.03 -13.31
C LEU A 13 45.13 -32.06 -12.46
N LEU A 14 45.23 -31.74 -11.17
CA LEU A 14 44.08 -31.51 -10.29
C LEU A 14 43.37 -30.25 -10.72
N LEU A 15 42.32 -30.40 -11.53
CA LEU A 15 41.34 -29.31 -11.77
C LEU A 15 40.52 -29.11 -10.47
N THR A 16 41.01 -28.26 -9.58
CA THR A 16 40.17 -27.73 -8.51
C THR A 16 39.17 -26.77 -9.13
N GLY A 17 38.03 -27.31 -9.53
CA GLY A 17 36.87 -26.48 -9.90
C GLY A 17 36.48 -25.66 -8.67
N CYS A 18 36.54 -24.33 -8.73
CA CYS A 18 35.87 -23.49 -7.77
C CYS A 18 34.36 -23.81 -7.87
N ALA A 19 33.83 -24.63 -6.98
CA ALA A 19 32.42 -24.81 -6.81
C ALA A 19 31.90 -23.46 -6.28
N PHE A 20 31.17 -22.72 -7.11
CA PHE A 20 30.42 -21.56 -6.66
C PHE A 20 29.41 -22.07 -5.63
N GLN A 21 29.66 -21.81 -4.37
CA GLN A 21 28.74 -22.19 -3.30
C GLN A 21 27.65 -21.11 -3.27
N HIS A 22 26.45 -21.46 -3.74
CA HIS A 22 25.30 -20.59 -3.62
C HIS A 22 24.96 -20.41 -2.14
N MET A 23 24.58 -19.20 -1.76
CA MET A 23 24.10 -18.87 -0.43
C MET A 23 22.57 -19.02 -0.41
N ASP A 24 22.03 -19.56 0.68
CA ASP A 24 20.59 -19.73 0.83
C ASP A 24 19.93 -18.42 1.26
N ALA A 25 18.82 -18.09 0.59
CA ALA A 25 17.93 -17.00 0.96
C ALA A 25 16.46 -17.51 1.04
N ASP A 26 15.62 -16.82 1.78
CA ASP A 26 14.20 -17.14 1.86
C ASP A 26 13.43 -16.48 0.69
N LEU A 27 13.88 -15.30 0.30
CA LEU A 27 13.31 -14.52 -0.79
C LEU A 27 14.41 -13.74 -1.50
N VAL A 28 14.38 -13.75 -2.82
CA VAL A 28 15.09 -12.79 -3.67
C VAL A 28 14.07 -11.95 -4.40
N VAL A 29 14.18 -10.62 -4.26
CA VAL A 29 13.47 -9.63 -5.08
C VAL A 29 14.43 -9.18 -6.17
N HIS A 30 13.99 -9.24 -7.42
CA HIS A 30 14.81 -8.87 -8.58
C HIS A 30 14.02 -8.05 -9.61
N ASN A 31 14.69 -7.59 -10.67
CA ASN A 31 14.09 -6.72 -11.68
C ASN A 31 13.37 -5.52 -11.02
N ALA A 32 14.04 -4.88 -10.05
CA ALA A 32 13.48 -3.82 -9.23
C ALA A 32 14.31 -2.53 -9.35
N ARG A 33 13.73 -1.42 -8.91
CA ARG A 33 14.44 -0.19 -8.62
C ARG A 33 14.39 0.05 -7.11
N ILE A 34 15.34 -0.50 -6.37
CA ILE A 34 15.37 -0.46 -4.90
C ILE A 34 16.06 0.80 -4.44
N VAL A 35 15.29 1.74 -3.88
CA VAL A 35 15.78 3.01 -3.35
C VAL A 35 16.02 2.84 -1.84
N THR A 36 17.26 3.01 -1.39
CA THR A 36 17.61 2.72 0.01
C THR A 36 17.30 3.87 0.96
N LEU A 37 17.20 5.10 0.47
CA LEU A 37 17.07 6.33 1.26
C LEU A 37 18.18 6.47 2.31
N ASP A 38 19.35 5.88 2.06
CA ASP A 38 20.53 6.10 2.87
C ASP A 38 21.18 7.46 2.53
N SER A 39 22.22 7.84 3.28
CA SER A 39 22.89 9.15 3.11
C SER A 39 23.54 9.36 1.73
N ALA A 40 23.68 8.31 0.93
CA ALA A 40 24.27 8.35 -0.40
C ALA A 40 23.24 8.09 -1.52
N ASP A 41 21.96 7.93 -1.18
CA ASP A 41 20.85 7.69 -2.11
C ASP A 41 21.11 6.51 -3.08
N HIS A 42 21.68 5.42 -2.55
CA HIS A 42 21.96 4.25 -3.37
C HIS A 42 20.69 3.65 -3.97
N VAL A 43 20.83 3.17 -5.20
CA VAL A 43 19.77 2.44 -5.90
C VAL A 43 20.33 1.10 -6.38
N TYR A 44 19.61 0.02 -6.08
CA TYR A 44 19.97 -1.34 -6.46
C TYR A 44 18.87 -1.99 -7.31
N GLU A 45 19.21 -3.11 -7.98
CA GLU A 45 18.30 -3.82 -8.88
C GLU A 45 17.69 -5.07 -8.24
N ALA A 46 18.37 -5.61 -7.22
CA ALA A 46 17.93 -6.80 -6.53
C ALA A 46 18.35 -6.82 -5.06
N MET A 47 17.65 -7.62 -4.25
CA MET A 47 18.00 -7.89 -2.86
C MET A 47 17.73 -9.35 -2.48
N ALA A 48 18.59 -9.89 -1.60
CA ALA A 48 18.39 -11.18 -0.95
C ALA A 48 17.94 -10.98 0.51
N ILE A 49 16.95 -11.76 0.93
CA ILE A 49 16.34 -11.72 2.25
C ILE A 49 16.46 -13.09 2.91
N LYS A 50 16.96 -13.13 4.13
CA LYS A 50 17.08 -14.31 4.97
C LYS A 50 16.62 -14.00 6.39
N ASP A 51 15.82 -14.88 6.98
CA ASP A 51 15.28 -14.74 8.35
C ASP A 51 14.64 -13.37 8.61
N GLY A 52 13.89 -12.85 7.62
CA GLY A 52 13.22 -11.55 7.68
C GLY A 52 14.15 -10.33 7.58
N ARG A 53 15.43 -10.52 7.23
CA ARG A 53 16.41 -9.44 7.08
C ARG A 53 16.95 -9.38 5.67
N ILE A 54 17.18 -8.16 5.17
CA ILE A 54 17.94 -7.95 3.94
C ILE A 54 19.40 -8.29 4.24
N VAL A 55 19.92 -9.31 3.57
CA VAL A 55 21.31 -9.77 3.75
C VAL A 55 22.24 -9.20 2.70
N GLU A 56 21.73 -8.84 1.53
CA GLU A 56 22.50 -8.17 0.48
C GLU A 56 21.60 -7.40 -0.48
N LEU A 57 22.13 -6.29 -0.98
CA LEU A 57 21.59 -5.46 -2.06
C LEU A 57 22.64 -5.36 -3.15
N GLY A 58 22.25 -5.37 -4.42
CA GLY A 58 23.23 -5.27 -5.50
C GLY A 58 22.62 -5.27 -6.90
N PRO A 59 23.51 -5.30 -7.92
CA PRO A 59 23.09 -5.54 -9.29
C PRO A 59 22.36 -6.88 -9.40
N GLU A 60 21.29 -6.94 -10.18
CA GLU A 60 20.45 -8.12 -10.32
C GLU A 60 21.26 -9.39 -10.60
N ARG A 61 22.14 -9.34 -11.60
CA ARG A 61 22.97 -10.48 -11.99
C ARG A 61 23.86 -11.00 -10.85
N ALA A 62 24.37 -10.10 -10.01
CA ALA A 62 25.24 -10.49 -8.88
C ALA A 62 24.44 -11.24 -7.83
N ILE A 63 23.26 -10.73 -7.48
CA ILE A 63 22.36 -11.36 -6.50
C ILE A 63 21.86 -12.72 -7.01
N LEU A 64 21.38 -12.79 -8.25
CA LEU A 64 20.86 -14.04 -8.83
C LEU A 64 21.93 -15.12 -8.98
N ASN A 65 23.19 -14.76 -9.23
CA ASN A 65 24.30 -15.72 -9.32
C ASN A 65 24.79 -16.19 -7.94
N LYS A 66 24.57 -15.40 -6.88
CA LYS A 66 25.09 -15.67 -5.54
C LYS A 66 24.09 -16.41 -4.65
N TYR A 67 22.80 -16.15 -4.82
CA TYR A 67 21.76 -16.67 -3.93
C TYR A 67 20.84 -17.67 -4.64
N THR A 68 20.54 -18.76 -3.90
CA THR A 68 19.41 -19.65 -4.19
C THR A 68 18.31 -19.33 -3.17
N ALA A 69 17.10 -19.03 -3.64
CA ALA A 69 16.02 -18.64 -2.76
C ALA A 69 14.82 -19.58 -2.86
N THR A 70 14.14 -19.78 -1.72
CA THR A 70 12.87 -20.53 -1.67
C THR A 70 11.78 -19.84 -2.48
N ARG A 71 11.81 -18.50 -2.53
CA ARG A 71 10.88 -17.69 -3.30
C ARG A 71 11.62 -16.64 -4.12
N MET A 72 11.19 -16.47 -5.36
CA MET A 72 11.66 -15.39 -6.24
C MET A 72 10.50 -14.43 -6.49
N TYR A 73 10.76 -13.13 -6.41
CA TYR A 73 9.78 -12.09 -6.71
C TYR A 73 10.31 -11.15 -7.79
N ASP A 74 9.70 -11.22 -8.96
CA ASP A 74 9.96 -10.28 -10.04
C ASP A 74 9.17 -8.99 -9.79
N ALA A 75 9.87 -7.90 -9.54
CA ALA A 75 9.26 -6.59 -9.31
C ALA A 75 8.84 -5.89 -10.61
N ALA A 76 9.08 -6.48 -11.77
CA ALA A 76 8.69 -5.96 -13.09
C ALA A 76 9.10 -4.49 -13.31
N GLY A 77 10.29 -4.09 -12.85
CA GLY A 77 10.80 -2.72 -12.94
C GLY A 77 10.20 -1.73 -11.95
N HIS A 78 9.31 -2.18 -11.06
CA HIS A 78 8.70 -1.29 -10.06
C HIS A 78 9.71 -0.83 -9.01
N THR A 79 9.43 0.36 -8.45
CA THR A 79 10.25 0.91 -7.38
C THR A 79 9.89 0.31 -6.04
N VAL A 80 10.92 -0.10 -5.29
CA VAL A 80 10.82 -0.60 -3.91
C VAL A 80 11.44 0.42 -2.97
N TYR A 81 10.71 0.80 -1.94
CA TYR A 81 11.13 1.72 -0.89
C TYR A 81 11.16 1.01 0.47
N PRO A 82 11.96 1.51 1.44
CA PRO A 82 11.74 1.17 2.84
C PRO A 82 10.32 1.52 3.28
N GLY A 83 9.80 0.81 4.26
CA GLY A 83 8.46 1.11 4.81
C GLY A 83 8.38 2.56 5.29
N PHE A 84 7.36 3.28 4.82
CA PHE A 84 7.16 4.67 5.20
C PHE A 84 6.74 4.80 6.67
N ILE A 85 7.27 5.81 7.34
CA ILE A 85 6.88 6.19 8.70
C ILE A 85 6.21 7.55 8.61
N ASP A 86 4.90 7.59 8.85
CA ASP A 86 4.16 8.84 8.93
C ASP A 86 4.14 9.34 10.37
N ALA A 87 4.97 10.34 10.66
CA ALA A 87 5.09 10.91 11.99
C ALA A 87 3.94 11.88 12.35
N HIS A 88 3.10 12.25 11.39
CA HIS A 88 1.93 13.12 11.60
C HIS A 88 0.72 12.55 10.88
N CYS A 89 0.07 11.54 11.46
CA CYS A 89 -1.12 10.95 10.88
C CYS A 89 -2.34 11.07 11.81
N HIS A 90 -3.51 11.22 11.22
CA HIS A 90 -4.80 11.23 11.92
C HIS A 90 -5.47 9.84 11.86
N PHE A 91 -4.72 8.78 12.20
CA PHE A 91 -5.13 7.39 12.05
C PHE A 91 -6.46 7.08 12.76
N PHE A 92 -6.63 7.55 14.00
CA PHE A 92 -7.87 7.40 14.74
C PHE A 92 -9.05 8.08 14.04
N GLY A 93 -8.84 9.34 13.58
CA GLY A 93 -9.84 10.09 12.82
C GLY A 93 -10.22 9.41 11.50
N TYR A 94 -9.24 8.82 10.82
CA TYR A 94 -9.46 8.02 9.62
C TYR A 94 -10.33 6.79 9.92
N GLY A 95 -10.02 6.05 10.99
CA GLY A 95 -10.81 4.90 11.43
C GLY A 95 -12.26 5.26 11.73
N LEU A 96 -12.49 6.37 12.47
CA LEU A 96 -13.83 6.89 12.72
C LEU A 96 -14.57 7.30 11.44
N ASN A 97 -13.87 7.88 10.46
CA ASN A 97 -14.49 8.27 9.20
C ASN A 97 -14.94 7.08 8.37
N LYS A 98 -14.29 5.91 8.48
CA LYS A 98 -14.75 4.66 7.84
C LYS A 98 -16.09 4.15 8.36
N GLN A 99 -16.54 4.64 9.52
CA GLN A 99 -17.85 4.32 10.08
C GLN A 99 -18.95 5.32 9.70
N LYS A 100 -18.62 6.32 8.89
CA LYS A 100 -19.51 7.39 8.42
C LYS A 100 -19.72 7.30 6.91
N VAL A 101 -20.72 8.01 6.43
CA VAL A 101 -20.91 8.21 4.98
C VAL A 101 -19.76 9.05 4.45
N ASP A 102 -19.03 8.54 3.47
CA ASP A 102 -18.06 9.33 2.72
C ASP A 102 -18.76 10.16 1.64
N LEU A 103 -18.76 11.45 1.83
CA LEU A 103 -19.39 12.43 0.95
C LEU A 103 -18.38 13.22 0.13
N SER A 104 -17.10 12.86 0.19
CA SER A 104 -16.03 13.54 -0.55
C SER A 104 -16.24 13.40 -2.05
N GLY A 105 -16.01 14.49 -2.79
CA GLY A 105 -16.12 14.52 -4.24
C GLY A 105 -17.55 14.34 -4.78
N THR A 106 -18.58 14.57 -3.96
CA THR A 106 -19.97 14.65 -4.45
C THR A 106 -20.16 15.87 -5.35
N LYS A 107 -20.93 15.70 -6.44
CA LYS A 107 -21.10 16.71 -7.49
C LYS A 107 -22.31 17.62 -7.28
N ASP A 108 -23.21 17.21 -6.39
CA ASP A 108 -24.45 17.94 -6.06
C ASP A 108 -25.06 17.39 -4.76
N TRP A 109 -26.11 18.05 -4.29
CA TRP A 109 -26.85 17.63 -3.10
C TRP A 109 -27.62 16.31 -3.32
N ALA A 110 -28.06 16.05 -4.52
CA ALA A 110 -28.76 14.80 -4.84
C ALA A 110 -27.83 13.57 -4.67
N GLU A 111 -26.56 13.68 -5.06
CA GLU A 111 -25.56 12.64 -4.84
C GLU A 111 -25.26 12.44 -3.34
N VAL A 112 -25.18 13.52 -2.57
CA VAL A 112 -25.05 13.45 -1.09
C VAL A 112 -26.18 12.63 -0.49
N LEU A 113 -27.41 12.94 -0.87
CA LEU A 113 -28.60 12.21 -0.41
C LEU A 113 -28.63 10.75 -0.87
N ALA A 114 -28.19 10.48 -2.09
CA ALA A 114 -28.12 9.13 -2.63
C ALA A 114 -27.11 8.26 -1.85
N ARG A 115 -25.89 8.78 -1.60
CA ARG A 115 -24.86 8.10 -0.81
C ARG A 115 -25.31 7.86 0.62
N THR A 116 -25.94 8.85 1.24
CA THR A 116 -26.51 8.76 2.59
C THR A 116 -27.58 7.65 2.66
N GLY A 117 -28.48 7.62 1.68
CA GLY A 117 -29.51 6.57 1.59
C GLY A 117 -28.93 5.16 1.35
N ALA A 118 -27.90 5.05 0.50
CA ALA A 118 -27.20 3.79 0.27
C ALA A 118 -26.56 3.28 1.57
N PHE A 119 -25.86 4.13 2.29
CA PHE A 119 -25.23 3.79 3.56
C PHE A 119 -26.28 3.37 4.61
N ALA A 120 -27.39 4.10 4.72
CA ALA A 120 -28.47 3.79 5.65
C ALA A 120 -29.01 2.36 5.48
N ARG A 121 -29.07 1.87 4.24
CA ARG A 121 -29.53 0.50 3.92
C ARG A 121 -28.55 -0.59 4.34
N THR A 122 -27.26 -0.26 4.47
CA THR A 122 -26.26 -1.24 4.94
C THR A 122 -26.23 -1.39 6.46
N ARG A 123 -26.87 -0.45 7.19
CA ARG A 123 -26.91 -0.45 8.66
C ARG A 123 -28.17 -1.08 9.17
N ARG A 124 -28.02 -2.05 10.05
CA ARG A 124 -29.18 -2.73 10.72
C ARG A 124 -29.68 -1.98 11.96
N ASP A 125 -28.85 -1.08 12.49
CA ASP A 125 -29.21 -0.25 13.63
C ASP A 125 -30.06 0.96 13.19
N THR A 126 -30.83 1.51 14.14
CA THR A 126 -31.63 2.74 13.96
C THR A 126 -30.91 3.98 14.49
N GLY A 127 -29.63 3.84 14.83
CA GLY A 127 -28.82 4.94 15.35
C GLY A 127 -28.52 6.03 14.33
N TRP A 128 -27.74 6.99 14.74
CA TRP A 128 -27.34 8.14 13.93
C TRP A 128 -26.69 7.75 12.61
N ILE A 129 -27.05 8.45 11.56
CA ILE A 129 -26.31 8.46 10.32
C ILE A 129 -25.40 9.71 10.33
N LEU A 130 -24.11 9.45 10.42
CA LEU A 130 -23.09 10.50 10.37
C LEU A 130 -22.39 10.46 9.01
N GLY A 131 -22.24 11.63 8.38
CA GLY A 131 -21.51 11.77 7.13
C GLY A 131 -20.52 12.94 7.17
N ARG A 132 -19.51 12.89 6.30
CA ARG A 132 -18.55 13.98 6.14
C ARG A 132 -18.01 14.02 4.72
N GLY A 133 -17.70 15.24 4.27
CA GLY A 133 -16.89 15.41 3.06
C GLY A 133 -17.56 16.15 1.93
N TRP A 134 -18.85 16.50 2.03
CA TRP A 134 -19.49 17.34 1.02
C TRP A 134 -18.90 18.76 1.02
N ASP A 135 -18.84 19.37 -0.15
CA ASP A 135 -18.49 20.78 -0.32
C ASP A 135 -19.32 21.38 -1.47
N GLN A 136 -20.19 22.32 -1.14
CA GLN A 136 -21.00 22.98 -2.15
C GLN A 136 -20.18 23.84 -3.12
N ASN A 137 -18.94 24.19 -2.76
CA ASN A 137 -18.06 24.94 -3.66
C ASN A 137 -17.63 24.12 -4.88
N ASP A 138 -17.67 22.79 -4.77
CA ASP A 138 -17.36 21.87 -5.85
C ASP A 138 -18.58 21.59 -6.76
N TRP A 139 -19.78 22.04 -6.35
CA TRP A 139 -21.02 21.83 -7.10
C TRP A 139 -21.26 22.92 -8.15
N ALA A 140 -21.99 22.57 -9.19
CA ALA A 140 -22.28 23.51 -10.27
C ALA A 140 -23.08 24.73 -9.79
N ASP A 141 -24.06 24.54 -8.90
CA ASP A 141 -24.93 25.61 -8.37
C ASP A 141 -24.35 26.32 -7.14
N LYS A 142 -23.33 25.74 -6.49
CA LYS A 142 -22.65 26.25 -5.29
C LYS A 142 -23.60 26.64 -4.14
N ARG A 143 -24.84 26.15 -4.18
CA ARG A 143 -25.86 26.52 -3.21
C ARG A 143 -25.69 25.70 -1.92
N MET A 144 -25.78 26.39 -0.78
CA MET A 144 -25.85 25.73 0.52
C MET A 144 -27.10 24.88 0.61
N PRO A 145 -27.00 23.61 0.95
CA PRO A 145 -28.15 22.75 1.13
C PRO A 145 -28.89 23.09 2.42
N ASP A 146 -30.19 22.84 2.43
CA ASP A 146 -31.04 22.82 3.62
C ASP A 146 -31.42 21.39 4.02
N ASN A 147 -32.20 21.23 5.08
CA ASN A 147 -32.57 19.93 5.60
C ASN A 147 -33.91 19.37 5.07
N THR A 148 -34.58 20.06 4.16
CA THR A 148 -35.91 19.68 3.67
C THR A 148 -35.95 18.25 3.13
N GLU A 149 -35.00 17.91 2.25
CA GLU A 149 -34.95 16.56 1.65
C GLU A 149 -34.44 15.50 2.64
N LEU A 150 -33.58 15.87 3.61
CA LEU A 150 -33.20 14.96 4.69
C LEU A 150 -34.38 14.62 5.58
N ASN A 151 -35.20 15.62 5.93
CA ASN A 151 -36.43 15.40 6.71
C ASN A 151 -37.41 14.46 6.00
N ALA A 152 -37.57 14.64 4.69
CA ALA A 152 -38.45 13.79 3.89
C ALA A 152 -37.93 12.34 3.77
N ARG A 153 -36.62 12.15 3.65
CA ARG A 153 -36.02 10.83 3.47
C ARG A 153 -35.77 10.06 4.77
N PHE A 154 -35.54 10.77 5.85
CA PHE A 154 -35.21 10.21 7.16
C PHE A 154 -36.02 10.87 8.29
N PRO A 155 -37.36 10.73 8.29
CA PRO A 155 -38.21 11.45 9.26
C PRO A 155 -37.94 11.04 10.70
N ASP A 156 -37.62 9.76 10.95
CA ASP A 156 -37.48 9.19 12.29
C ASP A 156 -36.02 8.79 12.63
N ARG A 157 -35.10 9.04 11.73
CA ARG A 157 -33.69 8.66 11.94
C ARG A 157 -32.78 9.86 11.94
N PRO A 158 -32.00 10.11 13.02
CA PRO A 158 -31.13 11.28 13.09
C PRO A 158 -30.01 11.19 12.07
N VAL A 159 -29.83 12.27 11.29
CA VAL A 159 -28.80 12.40 10.23
C VAL A 159 -28.05 13.71 10.45
N LEU A 160 -26.71 13.64 10.47
CA LEU A 160 -25.82 14.80 10.54
C LEU A 160 -24.71 14.67 9.49
N LEU A 161 -24.69 15.55 8.50
CA LEU A 161 -23.74 15.55 7.39
C LEU A 161 -22.85 16.81 7.47
N ARG A 162 -21.57 16.61 7.79
CA ARG A 162 -20.59 17.70 7.95
C ARG A 162 -19.88 18.00 6.64
N ARG A 163 -19.70 19.29 6.37
CA ARG A 163 -18.86 19.76 5.27
C ARG A 163 -17.39 19.30 5.47
N ILE A 164 -16.64 19.26 4.39
CA ILE A 164 -15.26 18.75 4.40
C ILE A 164 -14.35 19.50 5.37
N ASP A 165 -14.51 20.82 5.46
CA ASP A 165 -13.76 21.71 6.35
C ASP A 165 -14.22 21.64 7.83
N GLY A 166 -15.39 21.01 8.08
CA GLY A 166 -15.95 20.88 9.42
C GLY A 166 -16.67 22.14 9.96
N HIS A 167 -16.72 23.25 9.20
CA HIS A 167 -17.32 24.53 9.64
C HIS A 167 -18.83 24.62 9.36
N ALA A 168 -19.39 23.72 8.56
CA ALA A 168 -20.81 23.64 8.31
C ALA A 168 -21.31 22.19 8.42
N ALA A 169 -22.59 22.06 8.77
CA ALA A 169 -23.27 20.78 8.78
C ALA A 169 -24.75 20.97 8.43
N VAL A 170 -25.35 19.93 7.85
CA VAL A 170 -26.80 19.83 7.66
C VAL A 170 -27.30 18.69 8.56
N ALA A 171 -28.29 19.01 9.40
CA ALA A 171 -28.94 18.05 10.28
C ALA A 171 -30.44 18.01 9.95
N ASN A 172 -31.04 16.81 9.94
CA ASN A 172 -32.49 16.69 9.82
C ASN A 172 -33.17 16.98 11.16
N GLN A 173 -34.51 17.08 11.16
CA GLN A 173 -35.29 17.39 12.36
C GLN A 173 -35.08 16.37 13.46
N ALA A 174 -35.06 15.06 13.13
CA ALA A 174 -34.80 13.99 14.10
C ALA A 174 -33.41 14.06 14.77
N ALA A 175 -32.46 14.79 14.18
CA ALA A 175 -31.14 15.04 14.79
C ALA A 175 -31.09 16.32 15.64
N LEU A 176 -32.11 17.17 15.56
CA LEU A 176 -32.22 18.44 16.31
C LEU A 176 -33.06 18.30 17.57
N GLU A 177 -33.84 17.23 17.67
CA GLU A 177 -34.65 16.84 18.87
C GLU A 177 -33.86 15.96 19.85
#